data_ef2be3155ebe6fece6467186e142387f
#
_entry.id   ef2be3155ebe6fece6467186e142387f
#
_cell.length_a   1.000
_cell.length_b   1.000
_cell.length_c   1.000
_cell.angle_alpha   90.00
_cell.angle_beta   90.00
_cell.angle_gamma   90.00
#
_symmetry.space_group_name_H-M   'P 1'
#
loop_
_entity.id
_entity.type
_entity.pdbx_description
1 polymer ?
#
loop_
_entity_poly.entity_id
_entity_poly.type
_entity_poly.pdbx_seq_one_letter_code
_entity_poly.pdbx_strand_id
1 'polypeptide(L)'
;KGNKLGTIGDIGCFSFFSNKNISTGEGGMMITNDEAIAKRARLLRSHGMTTMSYQRASGHATSYDIMDLGYNFRLDDIRASIAVEQLKKLKKDLEQRTEVRKLYVELLTKINDVIVPFVENKEFVSNYIMPIVLKDSTKEKRDKVRNALYEKGIQTSVHYPAIHRFSIYKDYKADL
;
A
#
# COMPACT_ATOMS: atom_id res chain seq x y z
N LYS A 1 -18.55 -5.19 -8.14
CA LYS A 1 -19.14 -4.73 -9.41
C LYS A 1 -18.12 -4.82 -10.57
N GLY A 2 -17.10 -5.70 -10.49
CA GLY A 2 -16.16 -6.00 -11.57
C GLY A 2 -14.97 -5.06 -11.74
N ASN A 3 -15.01 -3.85 -11.20
CA ASN A 3 -13.89 -2.91 -11.28
C ASN A 3 -12.82 -3.24 -10.24
N LYS A 4 -11.56 -3.25 -10.66
CA LYS A 4 -10.43 -3.45 -9.75
C LYS A 4 -10.18 -2.18 -8.94
N LEU A 5 -9.89 -2.32 -7.63
CA LEU A 5 -9.51 -1.19 -6.80
C LEU A 5 -8.21 -0.56 -7.34
N GLY A 6 -8.17 0.77 -7.33
CA GLY A 6 -7.10 1.55 -7.95
C GLY A 6 -7.35 1.95 -9.41
N THR A 7 -8.45 1.45 -10.06
CA THR A 7 -8.79 1.80 -11.44
C THR A 7 -10.13 2.56 -11.58
N ILE A 8 -10.71 3.05 -10.48
CA ILE A 8 -12.05 3.65 -10.47
C ILE A 8 -11.98 5.18 -10.64
N GLY A 9 -11.00 5.82 -10.04
CA GLY A 9 -10.79 7.27 -10.15
C GLY A 9 -9.86 7.63 -11.31
N ASP A 10 -9.51 8.90 -11.40
CA ASP A 10 -8.63 9.44 -12.45
C ASP A 10 -7.19 8.94 -12.32
N ILE A 11 -6.76 8.66 -11.08
CA ILE A 11 -5.41 8.18 -10.75
C ILE A 11 -5.50 7.06 -9.71
N GLY A 12 -4.80 5.96 -9.94
CA GLY A 12 -4.53 4.92 -8.97
C GLY A 12 -3.07 4.93 -8.54
N CYS A 13 -2.80 4.76 -7.24
CA CYS A 13 -1.44 4.72 -6.70
C CYS A 13 -1.21 3.41 -5.94
N PHE A 14 -0.09 2.76 -6.22
CA PHE A 14 0.34 1.52 -5.58
C PHE A 14 1.68 1.71 -4.89
N SER A 15 1.84 1.08 -3.74
CA SER A 15 3.09 1.07 -2.98
C SER A 15 3.81 -0.26 -3.17
N PHE A 16 5.13 -0.19 -3.35
CA PHE A 16 6.05 -1.34 -3.36
C PHE A 16 6.97 -1.32 -2.14
N PHE A 17 6.54 -0.66 -1.06
CA PHE A 17 7.26 -0.66 0.20
C PHE A 17 7.43 -2.09 0.75
N SER A 18 8.42 -2.30 1.60
CA SER A 18 8.89 -3.61 2.08
C SER A 18 7.81 -4.53 2.66
N ASN A 19 6.74 -3.97 3.21
CA ASN A 19 5.64 -4.74 3.82
C ASN A 19 4.46 -5.03 2.88
N LYS A 20 4.54 -4.66 1.59
CA LYS A 20 3.44 -4.87 0.63
C LYS A 20 3.48 -6.26 0.01
N ASN A 21 2.36 -6.68 -0.60
CA ASN A 21 2.26 -7.98 -1.27
C ASN A 21 3.24 -8.12 -2.45
N ILE A 22 3.56 -7.01 -3.12
CA ILE A 22 4.71 -6.88 -4.01
C ILE A 22 5.63 -5.85 -3.38
N SER A 23 6.87 -6.21 -3.16
CA SER A 23 7.86 -5.32 -2.53
C SER A 23 9.14 -5.22 -3.34
N THR A 24 9.65 -4.00 -3.43
CA THR A 24 10.98 -3.70 -3.97
C THR A 24 11.88 -2.99 -2.95
N GLY A 25 11.54 -3.13 -1.65
CA GLY A 25 12.12 -2.33 -0.57
C GLY A 25 11.46 -0.95 -0.49
N GLU A 26 11.73 -0.12 -1.46
CA GLU A 26 11.05 1.15 -1.72
C GLU A 26 10.59 1.20 -3.17
N GLY A 27 9.47 1.89 -3.43
CA GLY A 27 8.94 2.07 -4.77
C GLY A 27 7.43 2.27 -4.79
N GLY A 28 6.94 2.58 -5.97
CA GLY A 28 5.51 2.76 -6.21
C GLY A 28 5.19 2.82 -7.69
N MET A 29 3.90 2.77 -7.97
CA MET A 29 3.39 2.88 -9.34
C MET A 29 2.14 3.74 -9.34
N MET A 30 2.06 4.64 -10.30
CA MET A 30 0.87 5.40 -10.63
C MET A 30 0.27 4.87 -11.92
N ILE A 31 -1.05 4.71 -11.95
CA ILE A 31 -1.80 4.36 -13.15
C ILE A 31 -2.89 5.39 -13.42
N THR A 32 -3.17 5.63 -14.67
CA THR A 32 -4.26 6.50 -15.16
C THR A 32 -4.64 6.11 -16.57
N ASN A 33 -5.88 6.38 -16.96
CA ASN A 33 -6.35 6.30 -18.33
C ASN A 33 -6.25 7.64 -19.07
N ASP A 34 -5.92 8.73 -18.38
CA ASP A 34 -5.73 10.05 -18.95
C ASP A 34 -4.28 10.22 -19.43
N GLU A 35 -4.12 10.43 -20.74
CA GLU A 35 -2.80 10.56 -21.35
C GLU A 35 -2.10 11.86 -20.93
N ALA A 36 -2.83 12.95 -20.70
CA ALA A 36 -2.26 14.23 -20.24
C ALA A 36 -1.67 14.07 -18.82
N ILE A 37 -2.41 13.40 -17.92
CA ILE A 37 -1.93 13.06 -16.58
C ILE A 37 -0.70 12.16 -16.68
N ALA A 38 -0.73 11.14 -17.53
CA ALA A 38 0.39 10.21 -17.68
C ALA A 38 1.66 10.92 -18.19
N LYS A 39 1.53 11.79 -19.19
CA LYS A 39 2.65 12.63 -19.70
C LYS A 39 3.20 13.55 -18.62
N ARG A 40 2.33 14.24 -17.91
CA ARG A 40 2.71 15.13 -16.80
C ARG A 40 3.47 14.38 -15.71
N ALA A 41 2.96 13.24 -15.27
CA ALA A 41 3.60 12.42 -14.25
C ALA A 41 4.98 11.91 -14.66
N ARG A 42 5.15 11.48 -15.93
CA ARG A 42 6.46 11.05 -16.45
C ARG A 42 7.48 12.20 -16.44
N LEU A 43 7.04 13.41 -16.77
CA LEU A 43 7.87 14.60 -16.71
C LEU A 43 8.26 14.93 -15.28
N LEU A 44 7.28 15.02 -14.38
CA LEU A 44 7.53 15.40 -12.98
C LEU A 44 8.37 14.38 -12.22
N ARG A 45 8.22 13.08 -12.46
CA ARG A 45 9.04 12.04 -11.78
C ARG A 45 10.52 12.09 -12.17
N SER A 46 10.89 12.82 -13.25
CA SER A 46 12.24 12.90 -13.79
C SER A 46 12.68 14.35 -13.98
N HIS A 47 12.70 15.11 -12.89
CA HIS A 47 13.20 16.49 -12.81
C HIS A 47 12.46 17.54 -13.68
N GLY A 48 11.26 17.24 -14.20
CA GLY A 48 10.57 18.09 -15.15
C GLY A 48 11.21 18.14 -16.53
N MET A 49 12.08 17.18 -16.87
CA MET A 49 12.82 17.13 -18.12
C MET A 49 11.99 16.59 -19.28
N THR A 50 12.12 17.20 -20.45
CA THR A 50 11.46 16.75 -21.70
C THR A 50 12.03 15.44 -22.24
N THR A 51 13.26 15.07 -21.86
CA THR A 51 13.98 13.89 -22.34
C THR A 51 14.42 13.02 -21.18
N MET A 52 14.19 11.72 -21.28
CA MET A 52 14.61 10.77 -20.25
C MET A 52 16.14 10.62 -20.21
N SER A 53 16.68 10.38 -19.01
CA SER A 53 18.13 10.18 -18.81
C SER A 53 18.70 9.06 -19.67
N TYR A 54 17.94 7.99 -19.91
CA TYR A 54 18.34 6.88 -20.77
C TYR A 54 18.53 7.32 -22.22
N GLN A 55 17.64 8.13 -22.79
CA GLN A 55 17.74 8.63 -24.16
C GLN A 55 18.98 9.51 -24.35
N ARG A 56 19.36 10.28 -23.32
CA ARG A 56 20.60 11.06 -23.32
C ARG A 56 21.84 10.16 -23.24
N ALA A 57 21.83 9.18 -22.35
CA ALA A 57 22.94 8.26 -22.16
C ALA A 57 23.20 7.37 -23.39
N SER A 58 22.15 7.02 -24.16
CA SER A 58 22.25 6.27 -25.41
C SER A 58 22.59 7.12 -26.63
N GLY A 59 22.81 8.42 -26.45
CA GLY A 59 23.15 9.35 -27.57
C GLY A 59 21.96 9.73 -28.46
N HIS A 60 20.73 9.33 -28.10
CA HIS A 60 19.54 9.64 -28.91
C HIS A 60 18.95 11.03 -28.67
N ALA A 61 19.49 11.78 -27.70
CA ALA A 61 19.05 13.15 -27.44
C ALA A 61 20.24 14.07 -27.18
N THR A 62 20.38 15.06 -28.05
CA THR A 62 21.43 16.08 -27.98
C THR A 62 21.01 17.35 -27.21
N SER A 63 19.69 17.48 -26.95
CA SER A 63 19.12 18.60 -26.21
C SER A 63 17.99 18.14 -25.31
N TYR A 64 17.75 18.89 -24.25
CA TYR A 64 16.59 18.72 -23.36
C TYR A 64 16.22 20.08 -22.77
N ASP A 65 15.00 20.19 -22.29
CA ASP A 65 14.51 21.35 -21.54
C ASP A 65 13.88 20.89 -20.22
N ILE A 66 13.80 21.81 -19.27
CA ILE A 66 13.12 21.64 -17.99
C ILE A 66 11.84 22.46 -18.06
N MET A 67 10.72 21.77 -18.24
CA MET A 67 9.42 22.41 -18.45
C MET A 67 8.68 22.70 -17.15
N ASP A 68 9.12 22.10 -16.02
CA ASP A 68 8.44 22.22 -14.74
C ASP A 68 9.36 21.87 -13.57
N LEU A 69 8.96 22.27 -12.37
CA LEU A 69 9.61 21.85 -11.13
C LEU A 69 9.28 20.37 -10.85
N GLY A 70 10.23 19.50 -11.11
CA GLY A 70 10.05 18.06 -10.96
C GLY A 70 10.89 17.45 -9.82
N TYR A 71 10.76 16.13 -9.69
CA TYR A 71 11.37 15.32 -8.63
C TYR A 71 12.24 14.21 -9.22
N ASN A 72 12.99 13.54 -8.39
CA ASN A 72 13.62 12.27 -8.76
C ASN A 72 12.86 11.09 -8.12
N PHE A 73 11.79 10.67 -8.78
CA PHE A 73 10.96 9.53 -8.38
C PHE A 73 11.09 8.37 -9.38
N ARG A 74 12.28 8.16 -9.88
CA ARG A 74 12.56 7.06 -10.81
C ARG A 74 12.76 5.76 -10.07
N LEU A 75 12.08 4.70 -10.52
CA LEU A 75 12.40 3.34 -10.14
C LEU A 75 13.65 2.91 -10.92
N ASP A 76 14.67 2.43 -10.23
CA ASP A 76 15.89 1.90 -10.85
C ASP A 76 15.69 0.46 -11.37
N ASP A 77 16.59 0.00 -12.26
CA ASP A 77 16.47 -1.30 -12.89
C ASP A 77 16.63 -2.46 -11.90
N ILE A 78 17.39 -2.28 -10.82
CA ILE A 78 17.56 -3.29 -9.76
C ILE A 78 16.22 -3.52 -9.07
N ARG A 79 15.54 -2.47 -8.61
CA ARG A 79 14.23 -2.58 -7.99
C ARG A 79 13.16 -3.04 -8.99
N ALA A 80 13.24 -2.61 -10.23
CA ALA A 80 12.33 -3.06 -11.28
C ALA A 80 12.47 -4.58 -11.52
N SER A 81 13.69 -5.12 -11.54
CA SER A 81 13.91 -6.56 -11.67
C SER A 81 13.34 -7.34 -10.49
N ILE A 82 13.48 -6.84 -9.27
CA ILE A 82 12.85 -7.42 -8.07
C ILE A 82 11.32 -7.42 -8.24
N ALA A 83 10.71 -6.31 -8.71
CA ALA A 83 9.28 -6.24 -8.93
C ALA A 83 8.78 -7.30 -9.91
N VAL A 84 9.52 -7.56 -11.00
CA VAL A 84 9.19 -8.60 -11.98
C VAL A 84 9.16 -9.99 -11.33
N GLU A 85 10.15 -10.31 -10.51
CA GLU A 85 10.19 -11.60 -9.81
C GLU A 85 9.11 -11.73 -8.73
N GLN A 86 8.81 -10.65 -8.01
CA GLN A 86 7.72 -10.61 -7.05
C GLN A 86 6.35 -10.81 -7.73
N LEU A 87 6.15 -10.20 -8.89
CA LEU A 87 4.89 -10.33 -9.65
C LEU A 87 4.63 -11.78 -10.08
N LYS A 88 5.67 -12.54 -10.45
CA LYS A 88 5.55 -13.97 -10.80
C LYS A 88 5.04 -14.82 -9.62
N LYS A 89 5.38 -14.43 -8.39
CA LYS A 89 5.00 -15.14 -7.15
C LYS A 89 3.63 -14.72 -6.62
N LEU A 90 3.13 -13.54 -7.01
CA LEU A 90 1.98 -12.88 -6.40
C LEU A 90 0.74 -13.78 -6.33
N LYS A 91 0.42 -14.51 -7.41
CA LYS A 91 -0.77 -15.37 -7.44
C LYS A 91 -0.74 -16.42 -6.34
N LYS A 92 0.38 -17.15 -6.22
CA LYS A 92 0.57 -18.17 -5.19
C LYS A 92 0.53 -17.59 -3.78
N ASP A 93 1.15 -16.42 -3.57
CA ASP A 93 1.16 -15.76 -2.28
C ASP A 93 -0.25 -15.32 -1.86
N LEU A 94 -1.07 -14.83 -2.80
CA LEU A 94 -2.46 -14.46 -2.54
C LEU A 94 -3.34 -15.67 -2.21
N GLU A 95 -3.12 -16.80 -2.87
CA GLU A 95 -3.79 -18.06 -2.56
C GLU A 95 -3.45 -18.52 -1.13
N GLN A 96 -2.17 -18.52 -0.75
CA GLN A 96 -1.74 -18.87 0.60
C GLN A 96 -2.31 -17.94 1.67
N ARG A 97 -2.32 -16.62 1.42
CA ARG A 97 -2.94 -15.65 2.33
C ARG A 97 -4.44 -15.89 2.49
N THR A 98 -5.10 -16.34 1.44
CA THR A 98 -6.53 -16.66 1.49
C THR A 98 -6.78 -17.86 2.42
N GLU A 99 -5.97 -18.92 2.34
CA GLU A 99 -6.10 -20.08 3.23
C GLU A 99 -5.80 -19.71 4.69
N VAL A 100 -4.76 -18.91 4.93
CA VAL A 100 -4.45 -18.41 6.28
C VAL A 100 -5.61 -17.56 6.82
N ARG A 101 -6.20 -16.67 6.00
CA ARG A 101 -7.36 -15.89 6.42
C ARG A 101 -8.56 -16.77 6.79
N LYS A 102 -8.86 -17.79 5.99
CA LYS A 102 -9.96 -18.72 6.31
C LYS A 102 -9.80 -19.33 7.70
N LEU A 103 -8.59 -19.80 8.02
CA LEU A 103 -8.27 -20.36 9.33
C LEU A 103 -8.44 -19.30 10.44
N TYR A 104 -7.96 -18.09 10.25
CA TYR A 104 -8.18 -17.01 11.22
C TYR A 104 -9.66 -16.72 11.43
N VAL A 105 -10.46 -16.63 10.36
CA VAL A 105 -11.91 -16.40 10.46
C VAL A 105 -12.56 -17.53 11.25
N GLU A 106 -12.27 -18.79 10.91
CA GLU A 106 -12.84 -19.96 11.59
C GLU A 106 -12.55 -19.95 13.10
N LEU A 107 -11.33 -19.60 13.49
CA LEU A 107 -10.92 -19.62 14.91
C LEU A 107 -11.40 -18.39 15.66
N LEU A 108 -11.27 -17.21 15.08
CA LEU A 108 -11.54 -15.94 15.78
C LEU A 108 -13.03 -15.63 15.91
N THR A 109 -13.87 -16.09 14.99
CA THR A 109 -15.34 -15.91 15.09
C THR A 109 -15.96 -16.70 16.25
N LYS A 110 -15.24 -17.66 16.79
CA LYS A 110 -15.64 -18.41 18.00
C LYS A 110 -15.39 -17.63 19.31
N ILE A 111 -14.67 -16.52 19.24
CA ILE A 111 -14.31 -15.70 20.41
C ILE A 111 -15.32 -14.54 20.51
N ASN A 112 -16.15 -14.55 21.55
CA ASN A 112 -17.24 -13.57 21.70
C ASN A 112 -16.78 -12.11 21.73
N ASP A 113 -15.60 -11.82 22.27
CA ASP A 113 -15.04 -10.47 22.42
C ASP A 113 -14.31 -9.96 21.16
N VAL A 114 -14.27 -10.76 20.10
CA VAL A 114 -13.58 -10.42 18.85
C VAL A 114 -14.58 -10.25 17.73
N ILE A 115 -14.44 -9.16 16.99
CA ILE A 115 -15.11 -8.93 15.71
C ILE A 115 -14.06 -9.09 14.60
N VAL A 116 -14.34 -9.99 13.67
CA VAL A 116 -13.56 -10.11 12.43
C VAL A 116 -14.32 -9.35 11.34
N PRO A 117 -13.79 -8.21 10.86
CA PRO A 117 -14.46 -7.44 9.81
C PRO A 117 -14.54 -8.20 8.49
N PHE A 118 -15.58 -7.89 7.71
CA PHE A 118 -15.74 -8.38 6.34
C PHE A 118 -15.80 -9.91 6.18
N VAL A 119 -16.31 -10.64 7.18
CA VAL A 119 -16.48 -12.10 7.12
C VAL A 119 -17.40 -12.50 5.97
N GLU A 120 -18.46 -11.74 5.74
CA GLU A 120 -19.46 -12.01 4.69
C GLU A 120 -19.01 -11.60 3.28
N ASN A 121 -17.82 -10.99 3.15
CA ASN A 121 -17.33 -10.59 1.85
C ASN A 121 -16.91 -11.80 1.01
N LYS A 122 -17.59 -12.00 -0.11
CA LYS A 122 -17.32 -13.07 -1.09
C LYS A 122 -16.46 -12.63 -2.27
N GLU A 123 -16.18 -11.34 -2.38
CA GLU A 123 -15.34 -10.80 -3.43
C GLU A 123 -13.86 -11.12 -3.18
N PHE A 124 -13.08 -11.11 -4.25
CA PHE A 124 -11.64 -11.28 -4.14
C PHE A 124 -11.00 -10.14 -3.32
N VAL A 125 -10.18 -10.51 -2.35
CA VAL A 125 -9.35 -9.58 -1.56
C VAL A 125 -7.92 -10.09 -1.47
N SER A 126 -6.96 -9.17 -1.40
CA SER A 126 -5.54 -9.50 -1.35
C SER A 126 -5.08 -10.07 0.00
N ASN A 127 -5.92 -10.00 1.02
CA ASN A 127 -5.61 -10.44 2.39
C ASN A 127 -4.25 -9.93 2.91
N TYR A 128 -3.96 -8.67 2.59
CA TYR A 128 -2.71 -8.00 2.96
C TYR A 128 -2.52 -7.92 4.47
N ILE A 129 -3.60 -7.64 5.20
CA ILE A 129 -3.65 -7.62 6.66
C ILE A 129 -4.82 -8.46 7.15
N MET A 130 -4.75 -8.92 8.40
CA MET A 130 -5.85 -9.54 9.12
C MET A 130 -6.34 -8.58 10.20
N PRO A 131 -7.33 -7.71 9.92
CA PRO A 131 -7.86 -6.80 10.91
C PRO A 131 -8.78 -7.54 11.88
N ILE A 132 -8.69 -7.20 13.16
CA ILE A 132 -9.64 -7.60 14.19
C ILE A 132 -10.04 -6.39 15.04
N VAL A 133 -11.23 -6.42 15.60
CA VAL A 133 -11.71 -5.40 16.54
C VAL A 133 -12.07 -6.10 17.84
N LEU A 134 -11.60 -5.58 18.96
CA LEU A 134 -11.99 -6.04 20.28
C LEU A 134 -13.26 -5.29 20.69
N LYS A 135 -14.32 -6.02 21.05
CA LYS A 135 -15.58 -5.42 21.51
C LYS A 135 -15.37 -4.62 22.80
N ASP A 136 -16.05 -3.51 22.91
CA ASP A 136 -16.06 -2.64 24.09
C ASP A 136 -14.67 -2.42 24.69
N SER A 137 -13.68 -2.18 23.81
CA SER A 137 -12.28 -2.13 24.18
C SER A 137 -11.81 -0.70 24.39
N THR A 138 -11.16 -0.47 25.54
CA THR A 138 -10.35 0.71 25.78
C THR A 138 -8.95 0.54 25.19
N LYS A 139 -8.18 1.64 25.16
CA LYS A 139 -6.76 1.60 24.78
C LYS A 139 -5.98 0.62 25.66
N GLU A 140 -6.24 0.63 26.96
CA GLU A 140 -5.55 -0.21 27.97
C GLU A 140 -5.86 -1.70 27.74
N LYS A 141 -7.14 -2.05 27.50
CA LYS A 141 -7.55 -3.43 27.18
C LYS A 141 -6.86 -3.91 25.90
N ARG A 142 -6.89 -3.09 24.85
CA ARG A 142 -6.22 -3.39 23.58
C ARG A 142 -4.72 -3.61 23.77
N ASP A 143 -4.05 -2.71 24.46
CA ASP A 143 -2.59 -2.78 24.64
C ASP A 143 -2.20 -3.97 25.52
N LYS A 144 -3.01 -4.34 26.52
CA LYS A 144 -2.84 -5.58 27.30
C LYS A 144 -2.91 -6.84 26.41
N VAL A 145 -3.91 -6.92 25.53
CA VAL A 145 -4.04 -8.05 24.59
C VAL A 145 -2.85 -8.08 23.61
N ARG A 146 -2.43 -6.94 23.09
CA ARG A 146 -1.26 -6.86 22.20
C ARG A 146 0.03 -7.33 22.89
N ASN A 147 0.25 -6.93 24.15
CA ASN A 147 1.41 -7.37 24.92
C ASN A 147 1.37 -8.89 25.17
N ALA A 148 0.21 -9.43 25.52
CA ALA A 148 0.07 -10.88 25.72
C ALA A 148 0.31 -11.68 24.42
N LEU A 149 -0.06 -11.15 23.27
CA LEU A 149 0.26 -11.74 21.97
C LEU A 149 1.76 -11.65 21.66
N TYR A 150 2.37 -10.50 21.95
CA TYR A 150 3.81 -10.28 21.76
C TYR A 150 4.65 -11.28 22.57
N GLU A 151 4.31 -11.52 23.84
CA GLU A 151 4.96 -12.54 24.70
C GLU A 151 4.86 -13.96 24.11
N LYS A 152 3.88 -14.20 23.24
CA LYS A 152 3.71 -15.46 22.49
C LYS A 152 4.35 -15.46 21.10
N GLY A 153 5.14 -14.42 20.76
CA GLY A 153 5.80 -14.27 19.47
C GLY A 153 4.87 -13.78 18.34
N ILE A 154 3.67 -13.27 18.68
CA ILE A 154 2.71 -12.78 17.68
C ILE A 154 2.79 -11.26 17.61
N GLN A 155 3.34 -10.74 16.51
CA GLN A 155 3.42 -9.31 16.27
C GLN A 155 2.08 -8.73 15.84
N THR A 156 1.72 -7.59 16.41
CA THR A 156 0.50 -6.85 16.06
C THR A 156 0.79 -5.37 15.86
N SER A 157 -0.04 -4.70 15.06
CA SER A 157 -0.01 -3.25 14.87
C SER A 157 -1.39 -2.63 15.07
N VAL A 158 -1.42 -1.32 15.32
CA VAL A 158 -2.67 -0.54 15.38
C VAL A 158 -2.83 0.21 14.06
N HIS A 159 -3.92 -0.03 13.34
CA HIS A 159 -4.24 0.61 12.07
C HIS A 159 -5.46 1.51 12.22
N TYR A 160 -5.31 2.81 12.48
CA TYR A 160 -4.09 3.56 12.83
C TYR A 160 -4.39 4.47 14.01
N PRO A 161 -3.42 5.14 14.65
CA PRO A 161 -3.72 6.26 15.54
C PRO A 161 -4.53 7.32 14.76
N ALA A 162 -5.51 7.91 15.41
CA ALA A 162 -6.36 8.92 14.78
C ALA A 162 -5.53 10.15 14.39
N ILE A 163 -5.53 10.52 13.11
CA ILE A 163 -4.65 11.55 12.53
C ILE A 163 -4.82 12.90 13.24
N HIS A 164 -6.06 13.29 13.57
CA HIS A 164 -6.37 14.54 14.28
C HIS A 164 -5.73 14.62 15.68
N ARG A 165 -5.23 13.49 16.23
CA ARG A 165 -4.52 13.45 17.53
C ARG A 165 -3.01 13.61 17.41
N PHE A 166 -2.47 13.71 16.20
CA PHE A 166 -1.04 13.97 16.04
C PHE A 166 -0.69 15.41 16.42
N SER A 167 0.48 15.59 17.03
CA SER A 167 0.93 16.88 17.54
C SER A 167 0.92 18.01 16.51
N ILE A 168 1.18 17.67 15.24
CA ILE A 168 1.15 18.62 14.12
C ILE A 168 -0.26 19.18 13.86
N TYR A 169 -1.32 18.48 14.28
CA TYR A 169 -2.72 18.87 14.07
C TYR A 169 -3.40 19.38 15.35
N LYS A 170 -2.66 19.57 16.45
CA LYS A 170 -3.21 19.98 17.77
C LYS A 170 -4.00 21.30 17.72
N ASP A 171 -3.63 22.19 16.81
CA ASP A 171 -4.26 23.51 16.67
C ASP A 171 -5.46 23.50 15.68
N TYR A 172 -5.74 22.36 15.06
CA TYR A 172 -6.89 22.17 14.17
C TYR A 172 -8.06 21.55 14.94
N LYS A 173 -9.21 22.20 14.87
CA LYS A 173 -10.46 21.61 15.41
C LYS A 173 -10.93 20.53 14.45
N ALA A 174 -11.20 19.34 14.98
CA ALA A 174 -11.88 18.28 14.24
C ALA A 174 -13.31 18.16 14.81
N ASP A 175 -14.29 18.31 13.95
CA ASP A 175 -15.69 18.01 14.26
C ASP A 175 -15.89 16.50 14.10
N LEU A 176 -15.68 15.75 15.21
CA LEU A 176 -15.83 14.30 15.28
C LEU A 176 -16.75 13.90 16.42
#